data_2898cf795fcdee5d176ea21e065b06f3
#
_entry.id   2898cf795fcdee5d176ea21e065b06f3
#
_cell.length_a   1.000
_cell.length_b   1.000
_cell.length_c   1.000
_cell.angle_alpha   90.00
_cell.angle_beta   90.00
_cell.angle_gamma   90.00
#
_symmetry.space_group_name_H-M   'P 1'
#
loop_
_entity.id
_entity.type
_entity.pdbx_description
1 polymer ?
#
loop_
_entity_poly.entity_id
_entity_poly.type
_entity_poly.pdbx_seq_one_letter_code
_entity_poly.pdbx_strand_id
1 'polypeptide(L)'
;IYMNNETTFLSDLTIRKALSYSVDRKSIVKLIGGKEATGLYSSALPYGNVSNGYSLDLKEANRLLDEAGYVDTNKDGIREKDGQEIILNYYESADHGSADANIIAQSMQSEAKKIGIKIKLNQVENVNDIKAAGTFDLCSANDSSAPTGDPETFIQQRYLSTGSSN
;
A
#
# COMPACT_ATOMS: atom_id res chain seq x y z
N ILE A 1 -4.95 0.22 1.13
CA ILE A 1 -3.73 0.48 1.92
C ILE A 1 -3.25 1.88 1.57
N TYR A 2 -3.04 2.71 2.58
CA TYR A 2 -2.35 3.99 2.43
C TYR A 2 -0.84 3.80 2.58
N MET A 3 -0.08 4.56 1.81
CA MET A 3 1.36 4.68 1.89
C MET A 3 1.69 6.13 2.28
N ASN A 4 2.39 6.32 3.39
CA ASN A 4 2.83 7.64 3.81
C ASN A 4 4.09 8.03 3.03
N ASN A 5 3.95 8.94 2.08
CA ASN A 5 5.05 9.37 1.21
C ASN A 5 6.02 10.38 1.87
N GLU A 6 5.82 10.70 3.14
CA GLU A 6 6.74 11.55 3.92
C GLU A 6 7.75 10.74 4.74
N THR A 7 7.59 9.40 4.81
CA THR A 7 8.54 8.55 5.54
C THR A 7 9.78 8.23 4.71
N THR A 8 10.85 7.85 5.39
CA THR A 8 12.19 7.66 4.81
C THR A 8 12.18 6.82 3.53
N PHE A 9 11.52 5.66 3.56
CA PHE A 9 11.51 4.76 2.41
C PHE A 9 10.39 5.05 1.43
N LEU A 10 9.20 5.40 1.92
CA LEU A 10 8.06 5.62 1.03
C LEU A 10 8.03 7.01 0.38
N SER A 11 8.95 7.92 0.74
CA SER A 11 9.23 9.12 -0.06
C SER A 11 9.81 8.76 -1.44
N ASP A 12 10.55 7.64 -1.54
CA ASP A 12 11.04 7.13 -2.83
C ASP A 12 9.90 6.47 -3.63
N LEU A 13 9.60 7.07 -4.78
CA LEU A 13 8.59 6.55 -5.71
C LEU A 13 8.92 5.13 -6.19
N THR A 14 10.19 4.77 -6.24
CA THR A 14 10.66 3.44 -6.67
C THR A 14 10.15 2.35 -5.73
N ILE A 15 10.24 2.56 -4.42
CA ILE A 15 9.73 1.61 -3.42
C ILE A 15 8.21 1.48 -3.54
N ARG A 16 7.47 2.60 -3.70
CA ARG A 16 6.02 2.56 -3.86
C ARG A 16 5.60 1.79 -5.11
N LYS A 17 6.32 1.98 -6.24
CA LYS A 17 6.09 1.21 -7.47
C LYS A 17 6.41 -0.26 -7.29
N ALA A 18 7.56 -0.61 -6.69
CA ALA A 18 7.96 -1.98 -6.44
C ALA A 18 6.93 -2.73 -5.57
N LEU A 19 6.46 -2.10 -4.49
CA LEU A 19 5.36 -2.62 -3.68
C LEU A 19 4.07 -2.82 -4.51
N SER A 20 3.74 -1.89 -5.40
CA SER A 20 2.54 -2.01 -6.24
C SER A 20 2.63 -3.16 -7.23
N TYR A 21 3.82 -3.45 -7.78
CA TYR A 21 4.07 -4.59 -8.65
C TYR A 21 4.18 -5.92 -7.88
N SER A 22 4.49 -5.92 -6.59
CA SER A 22 4.63 -7.16 -5.82
C SER A 22 3.29 -7.77 -5.40
N VAL A 23 2.21 -7.01 -5.34
CA VAL A 23 0.92 -7.45 -4.78
C VAL A 23 0.13 -8.33 -5.75
N ASP A 24 -0.11 -9.59 -5.36
CA ASP A 24 -1.03 -10.50 -6.07
C ASP A 24 -2.50 -10.22 -5.71
N ARG A 25 -3.07 -9.18 -6.32
CA ARG A 25 -4.46 -8.76 -6.12
C ARG A 25 -5.46 -9.86 -6.47
N LYS A 26 -5.16 -10.67 -7.50
CA LYS A 26 -6.04 -11.76 -7.94
C LYS A 26 -6.17 -12.84 -6.87
N SER A 27 -5.07 -13.22 -6.24
CA SER A 27 -5.08 -14.20 -5.15
C SER A 27 -5.77 -13.64 -3.90
N ILE A 28 -5.56 -12.38 -3.56
CA ILE A 28 -6.25 -11.71 -2.45
C ILE A 28 -7.78 -11.74 -2.69
N VAL A 29 -8.24 -11.33 -3.87
CA VAL A 29 -9.67 -11.30 -4.22
C VAL A 29 -10.31 -12.70 -4.15
N LYS A 30 -9.57 -13.77 -4.48
CA LYS A 30 -10.07 -15.14 -4.31
C LYS A 30 -10.29 -15.51 -2.84
N LEU A 31 -9.53 -14.95 -1.93
CA LEU A 31 -9.62 -15.24 -0.50
C LEU A 31 -10.74 -14.45 0.18
N ILE A 32 -10.87 -13.16 -0.16
CA ILE A 32 -11.80 -12.25 0.53
C ILE A 32 -13.11 -12.01 -0.25
N GLY A 33 -13.17 -12.41 -1.51
CA GLY A 33 -14.26 -12.07 -2.42
C GLY A 33 -14.10 -10.67 -3.03
N GLY A 34 -15.10 -10.26 -3.81
CA GLY A 34 -15.10 -8.93 -4.43
C GLY A 34 -14.50 -8.89 -5.84
N LYS A 35 -13.95 -7.75 -6.22
CA LYS A 35 -13.30 -7.53 -7.51
C LYS A 35 -11.99 -6.78 -7.33
N GLU A 36 -11.03 -7.08 -8.19
CA GLU A 36 -9.79 -6.32 -8.26
C GLU A 36 -10.09 -4.87 -8.69
N ALA A 37 -9.65 -3.92 -7.89
CA ALA A 37 -9.74 -2.51 -8.24
C ALA A 37 -8.65 -2.17 -9.27
N THR A 38 -9.05 -1.63 -10.41
CA THR A 38 -8.16 -1.23 -11.50
C THR A 38 -7.90 0.27 -11.52
N GLY A 39 -8.58 1.03 -10.69
CA GLY A 39 -8.46 2.47 -10.58
C GLY A 39 -8.99 2.99 -9.24
N LEU A 40 -9.03 4.30 -9.11
CA LEU A 40 -9.47 4.99 -7.90
C LEU A 40 -10.97 4.83 -7.65
N TYR A 41 -11.75 4.75 -8.71
CA TYR A 41 -13.21 4.66 -8.67
C TYR A 41 -13.71 3.32 -9.18
N SER A 42 -14.90 2.93 -8.74
CA SER A 42 -15.58 1.73 -9.24
C SER A 42 -15.79 1.82 -10.76
N SER A 43 -15.51 0.74 -11.47
CA SER A 43 -15.79 0.62 -12.92
C SER A 43 -17.26 0.73 -13.29
N ALA A 44 -18.16 0.71 -12.31
CA ALA A 44 -19.60 0.97 -12.50
C ALA A 44 -19.92 2.47 -12.73
N LEU A 45 -18.97 3.35 -12.41
CA LEU A 45 -19.12 4.79 -12.61
C LEU A 45 -18.59 5.20 -14.00
N PRO A 46 -19.19 6.23 -14.63
CA PRO A 46 -18.81 6.66 -15.99
C PRO A 46 -17.31 7.04 -16.13
N TYR A 47 -16.70 7.49 -15.04
CA TYR A 47 -15.29 7.91 -14.95
C TYR A 47 -14.38 6.87 -14.25
N GLY A 48 -14.92 5.69 -13.88
CA GLY A 48 -14.21 4.68 -13.08
C GLY A 48 -13.44 3.65 -13.90
N ASN A 49 -13.55 3.68 -15.22
CA ASN A 49 -12.93 2.68 -16.08
C ASN A 49 -11.49 3.06 -16.47
N VAL A 50 -10.63 3.23 -15.46
CA VAL A 50 -9.23 3.60 -15.63
C VAL A 50 -8.36 2.54 -15.00
N SER A 51 -7.36 2.06 -15.75
CA SER A 51 -6.34 1.14 -15.21
C SER A 51 -5.21 1.91 -14.55
N ASN A 52 -4.78 1.49 -13.37
CA ASN A 52 -3.59 2.01 -12.70
C ASN A 52 -2.26 1.48 -13.30
N GLY A 53 -2.33 0.53 -14.23
CA GLY A 53 -1.16 -0.05 -14.89
C GLY A 53 -0.34 -1.03 -14.05
N TYR A 54 -0.71 -1.29 -12.79
CA TYR A 54 0.04 -2.21 -11.93
C TYR A 54 -0.64 -3.58 -11.86
N SER A 55 0.09 -4.60 -12.33
CA SER A 55 -0.23 -6.02 -12.13
C SER A 55 0.95 -6.70 -11.45
N LEU A 56 0.73 -7.89 -10.90
CA LEU A 56 1.82 -8.67 -10.31
C LEU A 56 2.95 -8.88 -11.32
N ASP A 57 4.11 -8.30 -11.02
CA ASP A 57 5.36 -8.46 -11.76
C ASP A 57 6.56 -8.33 -10.82
N LEU A 58 6.94 -9.46 -10.22
CA LEU A 58 8.08 -9.50 -9.30
C LEU A 58 9.41 -9.21 -10.00
N LYS A 59 9.52 -9.45 -11.31
CA LYS A 59 10.74 -9.14 -12.07
C LYS A 59 10.90 -7.63 -12.19
N GLU A 60 9.83 -6.94 -12.55
CA GLU A 60 9.84 -5.49 -12.64
C GLU A 60 10.05 -4.84 -11.27
N ALA A 61 9.40 -5.35 -10.22
CA ALA A 61 9.62 -4.87 -8.85
C ALA A 61 11.08 -4.97 -8.42
N ASN A 62 11.72 -6.15 -8.64
CA ASN A 62 13.14 -6.34 -8.32
C ASN A 62 14.04 -5.47 -9.19
N ARG A 63 13.79 -5.38 -10.51
CA ARG A 63 14.56 -4.52 -11.42
C ARG A 63 14.57 -3.05 -10.96
N LEU A 64 13.41 -2.53 -10.57
CA LEU A 64 13.29 -1.16 -10.08
C LEU A 64 14.13 -0.92 -8.82
N LEU A 65 14.10 -1.86 -7.87
CA LEU A 65 14.88 -1.77 -6.63
C LEU A 65 16.37 -1.89 -6.90
N ASP A 66 16.79 -2.82 -7.77
CA ASP A 66 18.21 -3.00 -8.16
C ASP A 66 18.77 -1.71 -8.81
N GLU A 67 18.05 -1.13 -9.78
CA GLU A 67 18.45 0.10 -10.47
C GLU A 67 18.50 1.32 -9.53
N ALA A 68 17.67 1.34 -8.49
CA ALA A 68 17.70 2.39 -7.47
C ALA A 68 18.78 2.18 -6.40
N GLY A 69 19.55 1.08 -6.47
CA GLY A 69 20.63 0.77 -5.55
C GLY A 69 20.19 0.14 -4.22
N TYR A 70 18.97 -0.40 -4.16
CA TYR A 70 18.52 -1.21 -3.03
C TYR A 70 18.98 -2.65 -3.21
N VAL A 71 19.95 -3.09 -2.41
CA VAL A 71 20.62 -4.40 -2.57
C VAL A 71 20.67 -5.12 -1.23
N ASP A 72 20.46 -6.42 -1.20
CA ASP A 72 20.69 -7.26 -0.02
C ASP A 72 22.20 -7.61 0.03
N THR A 73 22.99 -6.82 0.74
CA THR A 73 24.46 -6.97 0.80
C THR A 73 24.89 -7.97 1.86
N ASN A 74 24.13 -8.10 2.96
CA ASN A 74 24.42 -9.00 4.06
C ASN A 74 23.81 -10.40 3.88
N LYS A 75 22.96 -10.59 2.87
CA LYS A 75 22.28 -11.84 2.49
C LYS A 75 21.29 -12.36 3.53
N ASP A 76 20.62 -11.45 4.24
CA ASP A 76 19.57 -11.82 5.19
C ASP A 76 18.16 -11.84 4.57
N GLY A 77 18.04 -11.48 3.30
CA GLY A 77 16.80 -11.43 2.53
C GLY A 77 16.09 -10.08 2.59
N ILE A 78 16.71 -9.05 3.20
CA ILE A 78 16.18 -7.69 3.25
C ILE A 78 17.12 -6.79 2.46
N ARG A 79 16.57 -5.95 1.58
CA ARG A 79 17.34 -4.96 0.83
C ARG A 79 17.67 -3.76 1.69
N GLU A 80 18.86 -3.24 1.50
CA GLU A 80 19.32 -2.00 2.13
C GLU A 80 19.86 -1.01 1.11
N LYS A 81 19.89 0.25 1.50
CA LYS A 81 20.58 1.33 0.83
C LYS A 81 21.20 2.25 1.86
N ASP A 82 22.45 2.65 1.65
CA ASP A 82 23.23 3.48 2.59
C ASP A 82 23.26 2.90 4.02
N GLY A 83 23.30 1.57 4.13
CA GLY A 83 23.32 0.84 5.40
C GLY A 83 21.99 0.77 6.13
N GLN A 84 20.88 1.15 5.49
CA GLN A 84 19.54 1.10 6.07
C GLN A 84 18.69 0.04 5.36
N GLU A 85 18.24 -0.96 6.11
CA GLU A 85 17.31 -2.00 5.65
C GLU A 85 15.91 -1.42 5.40
N ILE A 86 15.26 -1.88 4.32
CA ILE A 86 13.86 -1.49 4.03
C ILE A 86 12.92 -2.23 4.97
N ILE A 87 12.60 -1.60 6.10
CA ILE A 87 11.65 -2.10 7.07
C ILE A 87 10.49 -1.11 7.17
N LEU A 88 9.27 -1.57 6.85
CA LEU A 88 8.06 -0.77 6.85
C LEU A 88 7.11 -1.21 7.96
N ASN A 89 6.54 -0.27 8.69
CA ASN A 89 5.53 -0.54 9.70
C ASN A 89 4.13 -0.41 9.07
N TYR A 90 3.37 -1.49 9.12
CA TYR A 90 1.98 -1.55 8.71
C TYR A 90 1.08 -1.54 9.94
N TYR A 91 0.10 -0.65 9.96
CA TYR A 91 -0.85 -0.51 11.07
C TYR A 91 -2.28 -0.84 10.64
N GLU A 92 -3.00 -1.56 11.51
CA GLU A 92 -4.43 -1.84 11.38
C GLU A 92 -5.12 -1.74 12.75
N SER A 93 -6.42 -1.44 12.74
CA SER A 93 -7.22 -1.42 13.97
C SER A 93 -7.54 -2.83 14.43
N ALA A 94 -7.32 -3.12 15.71
CA ALA A 94 -7.65 -4.40 16.32
C ALA A 94 -9.17 -4.64 16.38
N ASP A 95 -9.96 -3.60 16.72
CA ASP A 95 -11.41 -3.71 16.90
C ASP A 95 -12.22 -3.61 15.60
N HIS A 96 -11.66 -3.04 14.56
CA HIS A 96 -12.31 -2.84 13.26
C HIS A 96 -11.60 -3.58 12.12
N GLY A 97 -10.58 -4.37 12.44
CA GLY A 97 -9.92 -5.24 11.49
C GLY A 97 -10.89 -6.35 11.09
N SER A 98 -11.50 -6.23 9.91
CA SER A 98 -12.21 -7.36 9.34
C SER A 98 -11.22 -8.51 9.10
N ALA A 99 -11.72 -9.76 9.08
CA ALA A 99 -10.86 -10.89 8.68
C ALA A 99 -10.16 -10.63 7.34
N ASP A 100 -10.80 -9.88 6.46
CA ASP A 100 -10.27 -9.47 5.17
C ASP A 100 -9.07 -8.51 5.30
N ALA A 101 -9.08 -7.58 6.27
CA ALA A 101 -7.97 -6.66 6.50
C ALA A 101 -6.70 -7.43 6.92
N ASN A 102 -6.86 -8.41 7.81
CA ASN A 102 -5.76 -9.30 8.21
C ASN A 102 -5.21 -10.12 7.03
N ILE A 103 -6.08 -10.66 6.16
CA ILE A 103 -5.67 -11.40 4.96
C ILE A 103 -4.87 -10.48 4.03
N ILE A 104 -5.34 -9.25 3.82
CA ILE A 104 -4.66 -8.25 2.99
C ILE A 104 -3.28 -7.91 3.57
N ALA A 105 -3.20 -7.64 4.88
CA ALA A 105 -1.96 -7.29 5.56
C ALA A 105 -0.91 -8.41 5.49
N GLN A 106 -1.31 -9.66 5.77
CA GLN A 106 -0.44 -10.83 5.69
C GLN A 106 -0.01 -11.13 4.24
N SER A 107 -0.91 -10.98 3.28
CA SER A 107 -0.58 -11.12 1.86
C SER A 107 0.44 -10.07 1.45
N MET A 108 0.24 -8.81 1.82
CA MET A 108 1.18 -7.72 1.55
C MET A 108 2.57 -8.00 2.15
N GLN A 109 2.62 -8.46 3.41
CA GLN A 109 3.86 -8.84 4.08
C GLN A 109 4.60 -9.97 3.34
N SER A 110 3.86 -11.02 2.96
CA SER A 110 4.41 -12.17 2.25
C SER A 110 4.94 -11.80 0.86
N GLU A 111 4.21 -10.96 0.13
CA GLU A 111 4.61 -10.53 -1.22
C GLU A 111 5.78 -9.54 -1.18
N ALA A 112 5.79 -8.60 -0.25
CA ALA A 112 6.89 -7.65 -0.07
C ALA A 112 8.21 -8.36 0.27
N LYS A 113 8.15 -9.46 1.04
CA LYS A 113 9.32 -10.28 1.35
C LYS A 113 9.99 -10.85 0.10
N LYS A 114 9.23 -11.18 -0.97
CA LYS A 114 9.77 -11.72 -2.22
C LYS A 114 10.62 -10.72 -2.99
N ILE A 115 10.51 -9.45 -2.67
CA ILE A 115 11.29 -8.36 -3.26
C ILE A 115 12.26 -7.71 -2.26
N GLY A 116 12.52 -8.38 -1.12
CA GLY A 116 13.47 -7.92 -0.13
C GLY A 116 12.99 -6.76 0.75
N ILE A 117 11.69 -6.56 0.87
CA ILE A 117 11.10 -5.55 1.76
C ILE A 117 10.45 -6.25 2.96
N LYS A 118 10.85 -5.85 4.17
CA LYS A 118 10.27 -6.35 5.41
C LYS A 118 9.11 -5.48 5.86
N ILE A 119 7.93 -6.06 6.04
CA ILE A 119 6.78 -5.39 6.64
C ILE A 119 6.55 -5.94 8.05
N LYS A 120 6.50 -5.05 9.04
CA LYS A 120 6.09 -5.35 10.41
C LYS A 120 4.62 -5.03 10.56
N LEU A 121 3.80 -6.03 10.91
CA LEU A 121 2.38 -5.86 11.17
C LEU A 121 2.17 -5.43 12.61
N ASN A 122 1.47 -4.32 12.82
CA ASN A 122 1.15 -3.75 14.11
C ASN A 122 -0.36 -3.59 14.22
N GLN A 123 -0.94 -4.17 15.26
CA GLN A 123 -2.33 -3.94 15.62
C GLN A 123 -2.39 -2.81 16.66
N VAL A 124 -3.27 -1.85 16.43
CA VAL A 124 -3.52 -0.71 17.30
C VAL A 124 -5.01 -0.59 17.59
N GLU A 125 -5.36 0.05 18.67
CA GLU A 125 -6.77 0.25 19.04
C GLU A 125 -7.51 1.07 17.97
N ASN A 126 -6.91 2.17 17.52
CA ASN A 126 -7.49 3.04 16.50
C ASN A 126 -6.42 3.49 15.49
N VAL A 127 -6.52 3.01 14.26
CA VAL A 127 -5.59 3.38 13.19
C VAL A 127 -5.71 4.86 12.76
N ASN A 128 -6.83 5.53 13.05
CA ASN A 128 -7.00 6.93 12.70
C ASN A 128 -6.10 7.86 13.55
N ASP A 129 -5.77 7.46 14.77
CA ASP A 129 -4.84 8.22 15.62
C ASP A 129 -3.42 8.17 15.03
N ILE A 130 -3.02 7.00 14.53
CA ILE A 130 -1.74 6.80 13.83
C ILE A 130 -1.68 7.62 12.53
N LYS A 131 -2.79 7.65 11.77
CA LYS A 131 -2.90 8.48 10.55
C LYS A 131 -2.79 9.97 10.88
N ALA A 132 -3.53 10.43 11.87
CA ALA A 132 -3.51 11.84 12.28
C ALA A 132 -2.13 12.28 12.78
N ALA A 133 -1.40 11.38 13.43
CA ALA A 133 -0.03 11.63 13.89
C ALA A 133 1.03 11.52 12.78
N GLY A 134 0.69 10.98 11.59
CA GLY A 134 1.65 10.77 10.51
C GLY A 134 2.76 9.74 10.81
N THR A 135 2.56 8.86 11.80
CA THR A 135 3.59 7.97 12.34
C THR A 135 3.54 6.56 11.76
N PHE A 136 3.06 6.39 10.54
CA PHE A 136 2.96 5.10 9.83
C PHE A 136 3.76 5.13 8.52
N ASP A 137 4.18 3.95 8.08
CA ASP A 137 4.62 3.76 6.69
C ASP A 137 3.44 3.29 5.84
N LEU A 138 2.74 2.25 6.31
CA LEU A 138 1.57 1.66 5.68
C LEU A 138 0.43 1.57 6.68
N CYS A 139 -0.80 1.77 6.24
CA CYS A 139 -1.96 1.48 7.08
C CYS A 139 -3.17 0.98 6.29
N SER A 140 -4.02 0.24 6.99
CA SER A 140 -5.31 -0.19 6.43
C SER A 140 -6.22 1.01 6.20
N ALA A 141 -7.03 0.92 5.16
CA ALA A 141 -8.05 1.93 4.85
C ALA A 141 -9.23 1.30 4.12
N ASN A 142 -10.41 1.77 4.48
CA ASN A 142 -11.65 1.54 3.76
C ASN A 142 -12.17 2.90 3.33
N ASP A 143 -12.33 3.10 2.02
CA ASP A 143 -12.82 4.34 1.46
C ASP A 143 -14.02 4.13 0.55
N SER A 144 -14.99 5.01 0.68
CA SER A 144 -16.02 5.20 -0.33
C SER A 144 -15.62 6.36 -1.23
N SER A 145 -15.07 6.05 -2.40
CA SER A 145 -14.50 7.08 -3.29
C SER A 145 -15.53 7.94 -4.01
N ALA A 146 -16.79 7.53 -4.03
CA ALA A 146 -17.88 8.33 -4.63
C ALA A 146 -19.23 7.95 -4.01
N PRO A 147 -19.49 8.28 -2.72
CA PRO A 147 -20.71 7.85 -2.02
C PRO A 147 -21.98 8.43 -2.64
N THR A 148 -21.90 9.59 -3.27
CA THR A 148 -23.02 10.27 -3.97
C THR A 148 -22.95 10.10 -5.48
N GLY A 149 -21.95 9.39 -6.01
CA GLY A 149 -21.65 9.33 -7.44
C GLY A 149 -20.78 10.50 -7.94
N ASP A 150 -20.47 11.49 -7.09
CA ASP A 150 -19.61 12.63 -7.41
C ASP A 150 -18.18 12.39 -6.90
N PRO A 151 -17.16 12.45 -7.76
CA PRO A 151 -15.76 12.24 -7.37
C PRO A 151 -15.14 13.42 -6.62
N GLU A 152 -15.74 14.62 -6.68
CA GLU A 152 -15.12 15.86 -6.22
C GLU A 152 -14.75 15.83 -4.74
N THR A 153 -15.68 15.42 -3.88
CA THR A 153 -15.46 15.37 -2.43
C THR A 153 -14.28 14.49 -2.05
N PHE A 154 -14.15 13.31 -2.69
CA PHE A 154 -13.06 12.39 -2.41
C PHE A 154 -11.72 12.96 -2.87
N ILE A 155 -11.68 13.58 -4.06
CA ILE A 155 -10.47 14.25 -4.57
C ILE A 155 -10.06 15.39 -3.67
N GLN A 156 -11.00 16.24 -3.26
CA GLN A 156 -10.72 17.37 -2.38
C GLN A 156 -10.15 16.94 -1.04
N GLN A 157 -10.70 15.89 -0.43
CA GLN A 157 -10.24 15.40 0.87
C GLN A 157 -8.90 14.71 0.86
N ARG A 158 -8.56 13.99 -0.23
CA ARG A 158 -7.44 13.04 -0.27
C ARG A 158 -6.25 13.51 -1.10
N TYR A 159 -6.45 14.43 -2.05
CA TYR A 159 -5.41 14.79 -3.03
C TYR A 159 -5.06 16.27 -3.07
N LEU A 160 -5.85 17.13 -2.45
CA LEU A 160 -5.47 18.53 -2.31
C LEU A 160 -4.64 18.72 -1.04
N SER A 161 -3.62 19.59 -1.11
CA SER A 161 -2.78 19.94 0.05
C SER A 161 -3.56 20.54 1.23
N THR A 162 -4.77 21.01 0.99
CA THR A 162 -5.72 21.51 2.00
C THR A 162 -6.74 20.47 2.42
N GLY A 163 -6.63 19.25 1.91
CA GLY A 163 -7.58 18.18 2.20
C GLY A 163 -7.48 17.70 3.65
N SER A 164 -8.62 17.38 4.24
CA SER A 164 -8.71 16.94 5.65
C SER A 164 -8.07 15.58 5.92
N SER A 165 -7.67 14.87 4.89
CA SER A 165 -7.14 13.50 4.98
C SER A 165 -5.95 13.27 4.03
N ASN A 166 -5.31 14.35 3.59
CA ASN A 166 -4.10 14.31 2.80
C ASN A 166 -2.89 14.30 3.74
#